data_1c76947569ec8eb46241546f6f76675a
#
_entry.id   1c76947569ec8eb46241546f6f76675a
#
_cell.length_a   1.000
_cell.length_b   1.000
_cell.length_c   1.000
_cell.angle_alpha   90.00
_cell.angle_beta   90.00
_cell.angle_gamma   90.00
#
_symmetry.space_group_name_H-M   'P 1'
#
loop_
_entity.id
_entity.type
_entity.pdbx_description
1 polymer ?
#
loop_
_entity_poly.entity_id
_entity_poly.type
_entity_poly.pdbx_seq_one_letter_code
_entity_poly.pdbx_strand_id
1 'polypeptide(L)'
;MLSPKRTKFRKGHKGRIHGAAKGGTSLNFGAFGLKAMEPARITARQIEAARRAITRHMKRVGKVWILIFPDVPVSRKPAEVRMGSGKGTPEYWVCRVHPGRIMFELDGVPKQLAQEAFTLAAAKLPIKTRMVSRLGE
;
A
#
# COMPACT_ATOMS: atom_id res chain seq x y z
N MET A 1 -4.15 -8.53 -9.67
CA MET A 1 -3.42 -7.82 -8.61
C MET A 1 -2.14 -7.21 -9.16
N LEU A 2 -1.66 -6.17 -8.50
CA LEU A 2 -0.44 -5.51 -8.92
C LEU A 2 0.78 -6.39 -8.75
N SER A 3 1.63 -6.44 -9.76
CA SER A 3 2.91 -7.10 -9.71
C SER A 3 3.80 -6.56 -10.81
N PRO A 4 5.14 -6.60 -10.66
CA PRO A 4 6.03 -6.14 -11.72
C PRO A 4 5.94 -7.02 -12.95
N LYS A 5 5.97 -6.42 -14.14
CA LYS A 5 6.02 -7.17 -15.39
C LYS A 5 7.38 -7.82 -15.61
N ARG A 6 8.45 -7.11 -15.22
CA ARG A 6 9.82 -7.57 -15.33
C ARG A 6 10.58 -7.21 -14.08
N THR A 7 11.50 -8.08 -13.68
CA THR A 7 12.37 -7.83 -12.54
C THR A 7 13.80 -8.13 -12.93
N LYS A 8 14.73 -7.32 -12.41
CA LYS A 8 16.16 -7.56 -12.58
C LYS A 8 16.56 -8.81 -11.80
N PHE A 9 15.98 -8.99 -10.62
CA PHE A 9 16.21 -10.17 -9.79
C PHE A 9 14.85 -10.75 -9.40
N ARG A 10 14.71 -12.05 -9.57
CA ARG A 10 13.47 -12.75 -9.22
C ARG A 10 13.24 -12.79 -7.72
N LYS A 11 14.33 -12.85 -6.94
CA LYS A 11 14.28 -12.89 -5.48
C LYS A 11 14.99 -11.66 -4.94
N GLY A 12 14.45 -11.09 -3.88
CA GLY A 12 15.04 -9.94 -3.24
C GLY A 12 15.50 -10.23 -1.83
N HIS A 13 16.31 -9.35 -1.29
CA HIS A 13 16.73 -9.43 0.10
C HIS A 13 15.64 -8.87 1.01
N LYS A 14 15.43 -9.53 2.14
CA LYS A 14 14.54 -9.03 3.18
C LYS A 14 15.28 -7.93 3.93
N GLY A 15 14.97 -6.69 3.67
CA GLY A 15 15.56 -5.55 4.37
C GLY A 15 14.69 -5.10 5.53
N ARG A 16 15.20 -4.13 6.29
CA ARG A 16 14.42 -3.42 7.30
C ARG A 16 14.00 -2.08 6.75
N ILE A 17 12.84 -1.62 7.17
CA ILE A 17 12.33 -0.32 6.77
C ILE A 17 12.77 0.70 7.83
N HIS A 18 13.60 1.66 7.42
CA HIS A 18 14.17 2.67 8.32
C HIS A 18 13.71 4.06 7.95
N GLY A 19 13.50 4.90 8.96
CA GLY A 19 13.28 6.32 8.80
C GLY A 19 11.93 6.67 8.21
N ALA A 20 11.71 7.96 8.03
CA ALA A 20 10.50 8.49 7.41
C ALA A 20 10.61 8.52 5.90
N ALA A 21 9.48 8.61 5.23
CA ALA A 21 9.43 8.73 3.78
C ALA A 21 10.09 10.02 3.33
N LYS A 22 10.92 9.93 2.28
CA LYS A 22 11.59 11.09 1.69
C LYS A 22 10.83 11.65 0.50
N GLY A 23 9.92 10.86 -0.07
CA GLY A 23 9.07 11.28 -1.16
C GLY A 23 7.66 10.73 -0.98
N GLY A 24 6.71 11.22 -1.77
CA GLY A 24 5.32 10.79 -1.67
C GLY A 24 4.67 11.19 -0.35
N THR A 25 5.07 12.32 0.22
CA THR A 25 4.58 12.79 1.52
C THR A 25 3.55 13.90 1.40
N SER A 26 3.26 14.34 0.19
CA SER A 26 2.26 15.38 -0.07
C SER A 26 1.30 14.92 -1.16
N LEU A 27 0.11 15.52 -1.16
CA LEU A 27 -0.91 15.23 -2.16
C LEU A 27 -0.51 15.79 -3.53
N ASN A 28 -0.61 14.97 -4.57
CA ASN A 28 -0.26 15.35 -5.93
C ASN A 28 -1.46 15.43 -6.86
N PHE A 29 -2.41 14.53 -6.72
CA PHE A 29 -3.52 14.37 -7.66
C PHE A 29 -4.88 14.69 -7.07
N GLY A 30 -5.15 14.23 -5.86
CA GLY A 30 -6.47 14.33 -5.25
C GLY A 30 -6.56 15.38 -4.16
N ALA A 31 -7.78 15.56 -3.66
CA ALA A 31 -8.04 16.46 -2.54
C ALA A 31 -7.78 15.80 -1.18
N PHE A 32 -7.84 14.48 -1.12
CA PHE A 32 -7.68 13.70 0.10
C PHE A 32 -6.70 12.57 -0.11
N GLY A 33 -5.96 12.23 0.94
CA GLY A 33 -5.01 11.13 0.88
C GLY A 33 -5.00 10.31 2.15
N LEU A 34 -4.60 9.04 2.02
CA LEU A 34 -4.41 8.13 3.14
C LEU A 34 -2.92 7.97 3.39
N LYS A 35 -2.48 8.48 4.53
CA LYS A 35 -1.08 8.55 4.90
C LYS A 35 -0.71 7.43 5.86
N ALA A 36 0.42 6.77 5.61
CA ALA A 36 0.96 5.75 6.52
C ALA A 36 1.57 6.43 7.73
N MET A 37 1.26 5.93 8.93
CA MET A 37 1.81 6.43 10.17
C MET A 37 2.83 5.48 10.79
N GLU A 38 2.98 4.29 10.22
CA GLU A 38 3.91 3.26 10.68
C GLU A 38 4.63 2.64 9.49
N PRO A 39 5.85 2.09 9.68
CA PRO A 39 6.50 1.34 8.61
C PRO A 39 5.86 -0.02 8.43
N ALA A 40 5.75 -0.49 7.20
CA ALA A 40 5.22 -1.82 6.93
C ALA A 40 5.55 -2.29 5.53
N ARG A 41 5.42 -3.60 5.35
CA ARG A 41 5.39 -4.23 4.04
C ARG A 41 3.95 -4.53 3.70
N ILE A 42 3.43 -3.83 2.68
CA ILE A 42 2.03 -3.97 2.27
C ILE A 42 1.98 -4.87 1.04
N THR A 43 1.19 -5.94 1.13
CA THR A 43 1.09 -6.91 0.05
C THR A 43 0.21 -6.41 -1.08
N ALA A 44 0.39 -6.97 -2.27
CA ALA A 44 -0.47 -6.67 -3.41
C ALA A 44 -1.95 -6.96 -3.09
N ARG A 45 -2.21 -8.01 -2.31
CA ARG A 45 -3.58 -8.35 -1.90
C ARG A 45 -4.19 -7.30 -0.98
N GLN A 46 -3.39 -6.77 -0.05
CA GLN A 46 -3.83 -5.71 0.86
C GLN A 46 -4.14 -4.42 0.09
N ILE A 47 -3.27 -4.07 -0.87
CA ILE A 47 -3.50 -2.90 -1.73
C ILE A 47 -4.81 -3.06 -2.49
N GLU A 48 -5.03 -4.22 -3.10
CA GLU A 48 -6.25 -4.49 -3.86
C GLU A 48 -7.49 -4.49 -2.97
N ALA A 49 -7.41 -5.07 -1.79
CA ALA A 49 -8.52 -5.07 -0.84
C ALA A 49 -8.88 -3.65 -0.40
N ALA A 50 -7.89 -2.81 -0.13
CA ALA A 50 -8.11 -1.40 0.23
C ALA A 50 -8.75 -0.64 -0.93
N ARG A 51 -8.23 -0.80 -2.14
CA ARG A 51 -8.79 -0.17 -3.34
C ARG A 51 -10.26 -0.54 -3.53
N ARG A 52 -10.57 -1.83 -3.41
CA ARG A 52 -11.96 -2.30 -3.56
C ARG A 52 -12.88 -1.72 -2.50
N ALA A 53 -12.41 -1.63 -1.26
CA ALA A 53 -13.19 -1.03 -0.17
C ALA A 53 -13.51 0.44 -0.46
N ILE A 54 -12.53 1.20 -0.94
CA ILE A 54 -12.72 2.60 -1.31
C ILE A 54 -13.72 2.72 -2.45
N THR A 55 -13.50 1.99 -3.53
CA THR A 55 -14.33 2.06 -4.73
C THR A 55 -15.78 1.67 -4.43
N ARG A 56 -15.96 0.61 -3.64
CA ARG A 56 -17.29 0.14 -3.27
C ARG A 56 -18.05 1.20 -2.46
N HIS A 57 -17.38 1.82 -1.51
CA HIS A 57 -18.01 2.85 -0.67
C HIS A 57 -18.39 4.08 -1.49
N MET A 58 -17.55 4.46 -2.44
CA MET A 58 -17.78 5.63 -3.28
C MET A 58 -18.80 5.38 -4.40
N LYS A 59 -19.23 4.13 -4.62
CA LYS A 59 -20.20 3.75 -5.66
C LYS A 59 -19.84 4.29 -7.04
N ARG A 60 -18.54 4.24 -7.39
CA ARG A 60 -18.00 4.70 -8.67
C ARG A 60 -18.08 6.21 -8.88
N VAL A 61 -18.37 6.98 -7.81
CA VAL A 61 -18.28 8.43 -7.85
C VAL A 61 -16.86 8.83 -7.46
N GLY A 62 -16.31 9.84 -8.13
CA GLY A 62 -14.98 10.32 -7.82
C GLY A 62 -13.89 9.45 -8.46
N LYS A 63 -12.66 9.72 -8.05
CA LYS A 63 -11.47 9.11 -8.64
C LYS A 63 -10.50 8.67 -7.54
N VAL A 64 -9.86 7.52 -7.76
CA VAL A 64 -8.91 6.93 -6.83
C VAL A 64 -7.56 6.79 -7.51
N TRP A 65 -6.49 7.19 -6.84
CA TRP A 65 -5.12 6.92 -7.28
C TRP A 65 -4.44 6.03 -6.26
N ILE A 66 -3.75 4.98 -6.75
CA ILE A 66 -2.90 4.13 -5.95
C ILE A 66 -1.47 4.60 -6.15
N LEU A 67 -0.82 5.06 -5.09
CA LEU A 67 0.50 5.68 -5.17
C LEU A 67 1.62 4.78 -4.65
N ILE A 68 1.30 3.53 -4.33
CA ILE A 68 2.29 2.55 -3.91
C ILE A 68 2.22 1.34 -4.84
N PHE A 69 3.37 0.71 -5.06
CA PHE A 69 3.44 -0.43 -5.96
C PHE A 69 4.22 -1.58 -5.30
N PRO A 70 3.70 -2.81 -5.35
CA PRO A 70 4.37 -3.96 -4.74
C PRO A 70 5.47 -4.50 -5.64
N ASP A 71 6.67 -3.99 -5.48
CA ASP A 71 7.82 -4.32 -6.32
C ASP A 71 8.86 -5.21 -5.63
N VAL A 72 8.66 -5.55 -4.36
CA VAL A 72 9.59 -6.38 -3.59
C VAL A 72 9.04 -7.80 -3.49
N PRO A 73 9.77 -8.80 -4.00
CA PRO A 73 9.33 -10.20 -3.89
C PRO A 73 9.54 -10.75 -2.50
N VAL A 74 8.59 -11.53 -2.01
CA VAL A 74 8.71 -12.24 -0.75
C VAL A 74 8.68 -13.73 -1.02
N SER A 75 9.72 -14.43 -0.57
CA SER A 75 9.87 -15.85 -0.73
C SER A 75 9.51 -16.57 0.56
N ARG A 76 8.90 -17.74 0.42
CA ARG A 76 8.51 -18.55 1.56
C ARG A 76 8.88 -20.00 1.27
N LYS A 77 9.60 -20.64 2.20
CA LYS A 77 9.89 -22.05 2.08
C LYS A 77 8.71 -22.87 2.60
N PRO A 78 8.31 -23.93 1.88
CA PRO A 78 7.34 -24.87 2.44
C PRO A 78 7.86 -25.48 3.74
N ALA A 79 6.97 -25.81 4.66
CA ALA A 79 7.35 -26.40 5.95
C ALA A 79 8.12 -27.71 5.80
N GLU A 80 7.95 -28.41 4.69
CA GLU A 80 8.56 -29.70 4.39
C GLU A 80 9.97 -29.58 3.82
N VAL A 81 10.42 -28.39 3.44
CA VAL A 81 11.74 -28.18 2.86
C VAL A 81 12.78 -28.01 3.96
N ARG A 82 13.90 -28.73 3.84
CA ARG A 82 14.99 -28.64 4.81
C ARG A 82 15.57 -27.22 4.85
N MET A 83 15.89 -26.76 6.06
CA MET A 83 16.59 -25.50 6.25
C MET A 83 17.94 -25.55 5.54
N GLY A 84 18.30 -24.46 4.88
CA GLY A 84 19.57 -24.37 4.18
C GLY A 84 19.57 -24.81 2.72
N SER A 85 18.46 -25.30 2.20
CA SER A 85 18.38 -25.73 0.79
C SER A 85 18.19 -24.57 -0.19
N GLY A 86 18.53 -23.36 0.21
CA GLY A 86 18.42 -22.16 -0.62
C GLY A 86 17.16 -21.37 -0.36
N LYS A 87 17.05 -20.23 -1.01
CA LYS A 87 15.89 -19.35 -0.88
C LYS A 87 14.70 -19.91 -1.64
N GLY A 88 13.52 -19.88 -1.03
CA GLY A 88 12.30 -20.34 -1.67
C GLY A 88 11.90 -19.50 -2.89
N THR A 89 10.95 -19.99 -3.67
CA THR A 89 10.42 -19.25 -4.81
C THR A 89 9.63 -18.03 -4.33
N PRO A 90 9.62 -16.94 -5.08
CA PRO A 90 8.76 -15.79 -4.74
C PRO A 90 7.29 -16.20 -4.77
N GLU A 91 6.57 -15.96 -3.68
CA GLU A 91 5.15 -16.27 -3.57
C GLU A 91 4.26 -15.06 -3.77
N TYR A 92 4.72 -13.90 -3.32
CA TYR A 92 3.92 -12.68 -3.41
C TYR A 92 4.83 -11.46 -3.43
N TRP A 93 4.23 -10.32 -3.72
CA TRP A 93 4.92 -9.05 -3.85
C TRP A 93 4.43 -8.08 -2.80
N VAL A 94 5.34 -7.26 -2.28
CA VAL A 94 5.02 -6.25 -1.27
C VAL A 94 5.62 -4.91 -1.65
N CYS A 95 5.05 -3.86 -1.08
CA CYS A 95 5.60 -2.52 -1.10
C CYS A 95 6.14 -2.19 0.28
N ARG A 96 7.38 -1.69 0.36
CA ARG A 96 7.93 -1.19 1.61
C ARG A 96 7.47 0.24 1.78
N VAL A 97 6.67 0.48 2.82
CA VAL A 97 6.09 1.79 3.09
C VAL A 97 6.73 2.38 4.33
N HIS A 98 7.19 3.61 4.24
CA HIS A 98 7.76 4.37 5.34
C HIS A 98 6.69 5.28 5.95
N PRO A 99 6.81 5.61 7.26
CA PRO A 99 5.88 6.58 7.85
C PRO A 99 5.91 7.91 7.10
N GLY A 100 4.74 8.48 6.86
CA GLY A 100 4.59 9.72 6.12
C GLY A 100 4.21 9.54 4.65
N ARG A 101 4.32 8.34 4.12
CA ARG A 101 3.99 8.07 2.71
C ARG A 101 2.49 8.14 2.48
N ILE A 102 2.08 8.88 1.45
CA ILE A 102 0.69 8.86 0.96
C ILE A 102 0.53 7.63 0.08
N MET A 103 -0.39 6.75 0.47
CA MET A 103 -0.60 5.47 -0.23
C MET A 103 -1.71 5.54 -1.26
N PHE A 104 -2.78 6.26 -0.96
CA PHE A 104 -3.93 6.43 -1.83
C PHE A 104 -4.35 7.87 -1.84
N GLU A 105 -4.91 8.33 -2.96
CA GLU A 105 -5.52 9.66 -3.05
C GLU A 105 -6.93 9.54 -3.61
N LEU A 106 -7.80 10.44 -3.17
CA LEU A 106 -9.18 10.53 -3.62
C LEU A 106 -9.51 11.95 -4.08
N ASP A 107 -10.36 12.05 -5.07
CA ASP A 107 -10.91 13.32 -5.52
C ASP A 107 -12.34 13.13 -6.01
N GLY A 108 -13.07 14.25 -6.11
CA GLY A 108 -14.43 14.24 -6.64
C GLY A 108 -15.48 13.76 -5.66
N VAL A 109 -15.17 13.70 -4.35
CA VAL A 109 -16.13 13.31 -3.31
C VAL A 109 -16.03 14.27 -2.13
N PRO A 110 -17.10 14.39 -1.32
CA PRO A 110 -17.05 15.20 -0.10
C PRO A 110 -16.09 14.60 0.93
N LYS A 111 -15.59 15.45 1.82
CA LYS A 111 -14.65 15.04 2.86
C LYS A 111 -15.19 13.88 3.71
N GLN A 112 -16.45 13.94 4.10
CA GLN A 112 -17.05 12.90 4.94
C GLN A 112 -17.04 11.55 4.23
N LEU A 113 -17.41 11.53 2.96
CA LEU A 113 -17.41 10.28 2.18
C LEU A 113 -15.99 9.74 2.01
N ALA A 114 -15.03 10.63 1.77
CA ALA A 114 -13.62 10.25 1.68
C ALA A 114 -13.13 9.65 2.99
N GLN A 115 -13.48 10.25 4.12
CA GLN A 115 -13.07 9.76 5.44
C GLN A 115 -13.64 8.38 5.72
N GLU A 116 -14.92 8.15 5.40
CA GLU A 116 -15.55 6.84 5.54
C GLU A 116 -14.88 5.78 4.66
N ALA A 117 -14.61 6.13 3.40
CA ALA A 117 -13.95 5.23 2.46
C ALA A 117 -12.55 4.85 2.96
N PHE A 118 -11.78 5.81 3.44
CA PHE A 118 -10.45 5.55 3.98
C PHE A 118 -10.47 4.76 5.28
N THR A 119 -11.49 4.93 6.10
CA THR A 119 -11.66 4.12 7.31
C THR A 119 -11.86 2.64 6.94
N LEU A 120 -12.67 2.38 5.92
CA LEU A 120 -12.87 1.02 5.43
C LEU A 120 -11.60 0.45 4.81
N ALA A 121 -10.87 1.27 4.05
CA ALA A 121 -9.60 0.85 3.45
C ALA A 121 -8.55 0.55 4.51
N ALA A 122 -8.47 1.38 5.55
CA ALA A 122 -7.50 1.20 6.63
C ALA A 122 -7.69 -0.13 7.35
N ALA A 123 -8.92 -0.62 7.45
CA ALA A 123 -9.20 -1.92 8.04
C ALA A 123 -8.59 -3.09 7.25
N LYS A 124 -8.23 -2.87 5.98
CA LYS A 124 -7.58 -3.87 5.12
C LYS A 124 -6.06 -3.77 5.14
N LEU A 125 -5.52 -2.73 5.79
CA LEU A 125 -4.09 -2.49 5.85
C LEU A 125 -3.54 -2.84 7.24
N PRO A 126 -2.26 -3.26 7.32
CA PRO A 126 -1.70 -3.75 8.59
C PRO A 126 -1.13 -2.64 9.48
N ILE A 127 -1.38 -1.38 9.16
CA ILE A 127 -0.74 -0.26 9.85
C ILE A 127 -1.74 0.82 10.22
N LYS A 128 -1.33 1.69 11.13
CA LYS A 128 -2.08 2.90 11.43
C LYS A 128 -1.96 3.88 10.27
N THR A 129 -3.05 4.54 9.97
CA THR A 129 -3.15 5.48 8.85
C THR A 129 -3.84 6.75 9.31
N ARG A 130 -3.69 7.80 8.52
CA ARG A 130 -4.35 9.07 8.77
C ARG A 130 -4.80 9.68 7.46
N MET A 131 -6.00 10.22 7.41
CA MET A 131 -6.44 10.98 6.26
C MET A 131 -5.85 12.38 6.31
N VAL A 132 -5.35 12.84 5.17
CA VAL A 132 -4.89 14.22 5.01
C VAL A 132 -5.68 14.87 3.90
N SER A 133 -5.84 16.19 3.95
CA SER A 133 -6.52 16.92 2.92
C SER A 133 -5.65 18.06 2.41
N ARG A 134 -5.93 18.47 1.18
CA ARG A 134 -5.20 19.57 0.55
C ARG A 134 -5.43 20.91 1.25
N LEU A 135 -6.54 21.02 1.97
CA LEU A 135 -6.89 22.23 2.71
C LEU A 135 -6.42 22.22 4.17
N GLY A 136 -5.47 21.34 4.52
CA GLY A 136 -4.79 21.40 5.80
C GLY A 136 -5.43 20.64 6.94
N GLU A 137 -6.37 19.78 6.69
CA GLU A 137 -6.99 18.98 7.76
C GLU A 137 -6.88 17.51 7.52
#